data_86e0a0308748e77f3ca4a18c3169973b
#
_entry.id   86e0a0308748e77f3ca4a18c3169973b
#
_cell.length_a   1.000
_cell.length_b   1.000
_cell.length_c   1.000
_cell.angle_alpha   90.00
_cell.angle_beta   90.00
_cell.angle_gamma   90.00
#
_symmetry.space_group_name_H-M   'P 1'
#
loop_
_entity.id
_entity.type
_entity.pdbx_description
1 polymer ?
#
loop_
_entity_poly.entity_id
_entity_poly.type
_entity_poly.pdbx_seq_one_letter_code
_entity_poly.pdbx_strand_id
1 'polypeptide(L)'
;MRVGFIHVGAPAGGMNQATRAAVAYCLTRGHIPLAIHNGFPGLCRHHADSPASVREIDWLESDNWVNQGGSEIGTNRSLPSEDMETTAKCFAEHKFDALFVIGGFEAFTAVSQLRQAREKYAAFKIPMVVLPATISNNVPGTEYSLGSDTCLNTLIDFCDAIRQSASSSRRRVFVIETQGGNSGYIATTAGLSVGATAVYIPEEGINIKTLSRDIEFLRDSFTKDRGVNRAGKIILRNECASKTYTTQVVADIIKEEACGRFESRAAVPGHFQQGGKPSPMDRIRALRMAIKCMLHLEGYTGKSADEIAADQLSSSVIGIKGSQILFSPLGGETGLEATETDWKRRRPKTEFWLELKDTVDILSGRAGFAGETEEGASYYQSE
;
A
#
# COMPACT_ATOMS: atom_id res chain seq x y z
N MET A 1 -14.66 -4.64 -26.84
CA MET A 1 -13.30 -4.16 -26.54
C MET A 1 -12.40 -5.31 -26.13
N ARG A 2 -11.13 -5.23 -26.49
CA ARG A 2 -10.04 -6.09 -25.99
C ARG A 2 -9.38 -5.38 -24.82
N VAL A 3 -9.64 -5.85 -23.62
CA VAL A 3 -9.22 -5.19 -22.37
C VAL A 3 -8.01 -5.92 -21.78
N GLY A 4 -6.86 -5.24 -21.71
CA GLY A 4 -5.67 -5.75 -21.08
C GLY A 4 -5.75 -5.63 -19.54
N PHE A 5 -5.48 -6.71 -18.83
CA PHE A 5 -5.36 -6.75 -17.37
C PHE A 5 -3.90 -6.97 -16.98
N ILE A 6 -3.33 -6.07 -16.22
CA ILE A 6 -1.93 -6.16 -15.79
C ILE A 6 -1.79 -5.83 -14.31
N HIS A 7 -1.00 -6.62 -13.60
CA HIS A 7 -0.61 -6.33 -12.22
C HIS A 7 0.81 -5.76 -12.18
N VAL A 8 0.98 -4.64 -11.47
CA VAL A 8 2.27 -3.93 -11.40
C VAL A 8 2.59 -3.53 -9.97
N GLY A 9 3.74 -3.95 -9.47
CA GLY A 9 4.18 -3.69 -8.10
C GLY A 9 4.22 -4.95 -7.24
N ALA A 10 4.26 -4.77 -5.91
CA ALA A 10 4.18 -5.89 -4.98
C ALA A 10 2.77 -6.50 -4.94
N PRO A 11 2.64 -7.81 -4.73
CA PRO A 11 1.33 -8.43 -4.58
C PRO A 11 0.61 -7.91 -3.33
N ALA A 12 -0.72 -7.75 -3.42
CA ALA A 12 -1.56 -7.28 -2.34
C ALA A 12 -2.92 -7.99 -2.33
N GLY A 13 -3.55 -8.09 -1.16
CA GLY A 13 -4.87 -8.70 -1.02
C GLY A 13 -5.93 -7.95 -1.84
N GLY A 14 -6.74 -8.66 -2.62
CA GLY A 14 -7.80 -8.06 -3.44
C GLY A 14 -7.47 -7.94 -4.93
N MET A 15 -6.20 -8.08 -5.36
CA MET A 15 -5.83 -8.00 -6.79
C MET A 15 -6.56 -9.06 -7.63
N ASN A 16 -6.55 -10.31 -7.18
CA ASN A 16 -7.23 -11.42 -7.86
C ASN A 16 -8.74 -11.21 -7.92
N GLN A 17 -9.36 -10.73 -6.83
CA GLN A 17 -10.78 -10.46 -6.76
C GLN A 17 -11.19 -9.32 -7.71
N ALA A 18 -10.35 -8.29 -7.82
CA ALA A 18 -10.57 -7.21 -8.78
C ALA A 18 -10.50 -7.71 -10.23
N THR A 19 -9.49 -8.51 -10.55
CA THR A 19 -9.35 -9.12 -11.88
C THR A 19 -10.53 -10.04 -12.19
N ARG A 20 -10.92 -10.91 -11.25
CA ARG A 20 -12.11 -11.78 -11.40
C ARG A 20 -13.37 -10.99 -11.73
N ALA A 21 -13.63 -9.89 -10.99
CA ALA A 21 -14.80 -9.06 -11.23
C ALA A 21 -14.77 -8.39 -12.62
N ALA A 22 -13.59 -7.91 -13.03
CA ALA A 22 -13.39 -7.29 -14.33
C ALA A 22 -13.53 -8.31 -15.48
N VAL A 23 -13.02 -9.53 -15.33
CA VAL A 23 -13.21 -10.63 -16.28
C VAL A 23 -14.69 -10.96 -16.43
N ALA A 24 -15.40 -11.16 -15.32
CA ALA A 24 -16.84 -11.43 -15.31
C ALA A 24 -17.63 -10.31 -16.02
N TYR A 25 -17.30 -9.06 -15.78
CA TYR A 25 -17.91 -7.92 -16.46
C TYR A 25 -17.66 -7.97 -17.97
N CYS A 26 -16.40 -8.15 -18.38
CA CYS A 26 -16.04 -8.25 -19.80
C CYS A 26 -16.82 -9.32 -20.53
N LEU A 27 -16.84 -10.53 -20.00
CA LEU A 27 -17.54 -11.66 -20.62
C LEU A 27 -19.05 -11.42 -20.71
N THR A 28 -19.66 -10.85 -19.65
CA THR A 28 -21.09 -10.52 -19.64
C THR A 28 -21.46 -9.47 -20.68
N ARG A 29 -20.55 -8.54 -20.97
CA ARG A 29 -20.74 -7.44 -21.93
C ARG A 29 -20.23 -7.75 -23.34
N GLY A 30 -19.71 -8.98 -23.58
CA GLY A 30 -19.13 -9.35 -24.88
C GLY A 30 -17.78 -8.72 -25.18
N HIS A 31 -17.04 -8.31 -24.14
CA HIS A 31 -15.65 -7.85 -24.27
C HIS A 31 -14.69 -9.03 -24.11
N ILE A 32 -13.45 -8.88 -24.57
CA ILE A 32 -12.43 -9.91 -24.51
C ILE A 32 -11.44 -9.54 -23.41
N PRO A 33 -11.40 -10.26 -22.28
CA PRO A 33 -10.45 -10.06 -21.21
C PRO A 33 -9.11 -10.72 -21.55
N LEU A 34 -8.04 -9.92 -21.56
CA LEU A 34 -6.67 -10.35 -21.88
C LEU A 34 -5.77 -10.19 -20.65
N ALA A 35 -5.33 -11.30 -20.08
CA ALA A 35 -4.32 -11.26 -19.02
C ALA A 35 -2.92 -11.00 -19.58
N ILE A 36 -2.24 -10.02 -19.04
CA ILE A 36 -0.83 -9.76 -19.27
C ILE A 36 -0.08 -10.34 -18.07
N HIS A 37 0.56 -11.50 -18.30
CA HIS A 37 1.25 -12.22 -17.22
C HIS A 37 2.57 -11.56 -16.86
N ASN A 38 2.89 -11.55 -15.53
CA ASN A 38 4.17 -11.08 -14.99
C ASN A 38 4.51 -9.61 -15.30
N GLY A 39 3.51 -8.75 -15.45
CA GLY A 39 3.70 -7.31 -15.67
C GLY A 39 4.30 -6.96 -17.03
N PHE A 40 4.94 -5.80 -17.15
CA PHE A 40 5.53 -5.34 -18.41
C PHE A 40 6.65 -6.24 -18.96
N PRO A 41 7.53 -6.83 -18.14
CA PRO A 41 8.50 -7.79 -18.66
C PRO A 41 7.85 -9.00 -19.33
N GLY A 42 6.73 -9.50 -18.80
CA GLY A 42 5.97 -10.58 -19.41
C GLY A 42 5.36 -10.17 -20.74
N LEU A 43 4.83 -8.96 -20.85
CA LEU A 43 4.31 -8.40 -22.11
C LEU A 43 5.39 -8.34 -23.20
N CYS A 44 6.61 -7.92 -22.82
CA CYS A 44 7.69 -7.65 -23.77
C CYS A 44 8.55 -8.89 -24.11
N ARG A 45 8.40 -10.01 -23.37
CA ARG A 45 9.18 -11.23 -23.60
C ARG A 45 8.39 -12.23 -24.43
N HIS A 46 8.71 -12.33 -25.71
CA HIS A 46 8.33 -13.49 -26.53
C HIS A 46 9.32 -14.63 -26.28
N HIS A 47 9.05 -15.48 -25.29
CA HIS A 47 9.76 -16.75 -25.15
C HIS A 47 8.99 -17.86 -25.86
N ALA A 48 9.63 -18.53 -26.81
CA ALA A 48 9.06 -19.65 -27.55
C ALA A 48 8.63 -20.82 -26.64
N ASP A 49 9.19 -20.92 -25.43
CA ASP A 49 8.96 -21.99 -24.46
C ASP A 49 8.10 -21.58 -23.26
N SER A 50 7.54 -20.35 -23.25
CA SER A 50 6.67 -19.87 -22.16
C SER A 50 5.22 -19.86 -22.62
N PRO A 51 4.25 -20.23 -21.75
CA PRO A 51 2.83 -20.00 -22.08
C PRO A 51 2.66 -18.52 -22.45
N ALA A 52 1.82 -18.26 -23.47
CA ALA A 52 1.62 -16.93 -24.04
C ALA A 52 1.52 -15.88 -22.92
N SER A 53 2.40 -14.88 -22.95
CA SER A 53 2.47 -13.83 -21.91
C SER A 53 1.23 -12.94 -21.92
N VAL A 54 0.45 -12.97 -23.01
CA VAL A 54 -0.86 -12.34 -23.13
C VAL A 54 -1.84 -13.39 -23.63
N ARG A 55 -2.87 -13.69 -22.85
CA ARG A 55 -3.90 -14.67 -23.23
C ARG A 55 -5.28 -14.26 -22.72
N GLU A 56 -6.29 -14.78 -23.35
CA GLU A 56 -7.65 -14.63 -22.88
C GLU A 56 -7.85 -15.40 -21.57
N ILE A 57 -8.62 -14.82 -20.65
CA ILE A 57 -9.04 -15.47 -19.41
C ILE A 57 -10.51 -15.80 -19.53
N ASP A 58 -10.86 -17.04 -19.23
CA ASP A 58 -12.26 -17.45 -19.14
C ASP A 58 -12.82 -17.34 -17.72
N TRP A 59 -14.13 -17.59 -17.63
CA TRP A 59 -14.85 -17.56 -16.36
C TRP A 59 -14.37 -18.66 -15.41
N LEU A 60 -14.15 -19.88 -15.91
CA LEU A 60 -13.81 -21.03 -15.06
C LEU A 60 -12.45 -20.83 -14.38
N GLU A 61 -11.50 -20.27 -15.10
CA GLU A 61 -10.18 -19.97 -14.55
C GLU A 61 -10.26 -18.96 -13.40
N SER A 62 -11.01 -17.87 -13.59
CA SER A 62 -11.08 -16.79 -12.61
C SER A 62 -12.02 -17.09 -11.43
N ASP A 63 -12.90 -18.09 -11.53
CA ASP A 63 -13.89 -18.37 -10.49
C ASP A 63 -13.27 -18.79 -9.15
N ASN A 64 -12.18 -19.53 -9.17
CA ASN A 64 -11.46 -19.95 -7.98
C ASN A 64 -10.71 -18.81 -7.25
N TRP A 65 -10.65 -17.61 -7.82
CA TRP A 65 -9.87 -16.50 -7.26
C TRP A 65 -10.57 -15.72 -6.13
N VAL A 66 -11.76 -16.15 -5.74
CA VAL A 66 -12.58 -15.45 -4.71
C VAL A 66 -11.85 -15.23 -3.39
N ASN A 67 -11.04 -16.18 -2.96
CA ASN A 67 -10.37 -16.18 -1.67
C ASN A 67 -8.84 -16.27 -1.74
N GLN A 68 -8.27 -16.13 -2.94
CA GLN A 68 -6.83 -16.24 -3.13
C GLN A 68 -6.18 -14.86 -3.06
N GLY A 69 -5.18 -14.70 -2.18
CA GLY A 69 -4.32 -13.53 -2.14
C GLY A 69 -3.23 -13.59 -3.21
N GLY A 70 -2.44 -12.54 -3.29
CA GLY A 70 -1.37 -12.45 -4.29
C GLY A 70 -1.88 -12.08 -5.68
N SER A 71 -1.24 -12.63 -6.72
CA SER A 71 -1.51 -12.31 -8.12
C SER A 71 -1.45 -13.58 -8.98
N GLU A 72 -2.59 -14.09 -9.42
CA GLU A 72 -2.66 -15.29 -10.26
C GLU A 72 -2.12 -15.06 -11.67
N ILE A 73 -2.24 -13.84 -12.20
CA ILE A 73 -1.62 -13.48 -13.48
C ILE A 73 -0.13 -13.08 -13.32
N GLY A 74 0.40 -13.13 -12.10
CA GLY A 74 1.75 -12.67 -11.79
C GLY A 74 1.87 -11.14 -11.80
N THR A 75 2.89 -10.61 -11.14
CA THR A 75 3.17 -9.18 -11.05
C THR A 75 4.66 -8.91 -11.17
N ASN A 76 5.04 -7.69 -11.51
CA ASN A 76 6.42 -7.24 -11.57
C ASN A 76 6.51 -5.74 -11.25
N ARG A 77 7.70 -5.27 -10.83
CA ARG A 77 7.95 -3.85 -10.51
C ARG A 77 8.56 -3.07 -11.66
N SER A 78 8.94 -3.72 -12.76
CA SER A 78 9.49 -3.07 -13.94
C SER A 78 8.48 -2.12 -14.57
N LEU A 79 8.99 -1.01 -15.07
CA LEU A 79 8.20 0.07 -15.64
C LEU A 79 8.27 0.03 -17.19
N PRO A 80 7.25 0.56 -17.89
CA PRO A 80 7.27 0.63 -19.36
C PRO A 80 8.47 1.39 -19.91
N SER A 81 9.02 2.35 -19.14
CA SER A 81 10.19 3.13 -19.55
C SER A 81 11.47 2.31 -19.74
N GLU A 82 11.53 1.08 -19.23
CA GLU A 82 12.67 0.18 -19.43
C GLU A 82 12.78 -0.25 -20.90
N ASP A 83 11.63 -0.46 -21.57
CA ASP A 83 11.55 -0.74 -23.02
C ASP A 83 10.20 -0.26 -23.57
N MET A 84 10.08 1.05 -23.76
CA MET A 84 8.86 1.70 -24.22
C MET A 84 8.51 1.34 -25.67
N GLU A 85 9.51 1.15 -26.52
CA GLU A 85 9.29 0.82 -27.93
C GLU A 85 8.69 -0.58 -28.08
N THR A 86 9.27 -1.58 -27.43
CA THR A 86 8.72 -2.95 -27.45
C THR A 86 7.34 -3.00 -26.78
N THR A 87 7.13 -2.24 -25.69
CA THR A 87 5.81 -2.11 -25.07
C THR A 87 4.78 -1.59 -26.07
N ALA A 88 5.10 -0.54 -26.84
CA ALA A 88 4.18 0.02 -27.84
C ALA A 88 3.89 -0.97 -28.98
N LYS A 89 4.89 -1.71 -29.45
CA LYS A 89 4.71 -2.78 -30.45
C LYS A 89 3.75 -3.86 -29.94
N CYS A 90 3.95 -4.34 -28.70
CA CYS A 90 3.08 -5.35 -28.11
C CYS A 90 1.63 -4.84 -27.94
N PHE A 91 1.43 -3.58 -27.56
CA PHE A 91 0.08 -2.99 -27.49
C PHE A 91 -0.60 -3.00 -28.85
N ALA A 92 0.10 -2.67 -29.93
CA ALA A 92 -0.43 -2.70 -31.29
C ALA A 92 -0.71 -4.14 -31.78
N GLU A 93 0.18 -5.09 -31.53
CA GLU A 93 0.04 -6.50 -31.92
C GLU A 93 -1.17 -7.16 -31.25
N HIS A 94 -1.34 -6.96 -29.93
CA HIS A 94 -2.45 -7.50 -29.14
C HIS A 94 -3.75 -6.72 -29.33
N LYS A 95 -3.70 -5.53 -29.98
CA LYS A 95 -4.86 -4.67 -30.27
C LYS A 95 -5.67 -4.37 -29.01
N PHE A 96 -4.98 -3.87 -27.97
CA PHE A 96 -5.68 -3.44 -26.77
C PHE A 96 -6.55 -2.21 -27.06
N ASP A 97 -7.83 -2.27 -26.69
CA ASP A 97 -8.76 -1.14 -26.75
C ASP A 97 -8.81 -0.40 -25.39
N ALA A 98 -8.40 -1.04 -24.31
CA ALA A 98 -8.35 -0.47 -22.98
C ALA A 98 -7.34 -1.21 -22.09
N LEU A 99 -6.82 -0.52 -21.07
CA LEU A 99 -5.89 -1.11 -20.11
C LEU A 99 -6.40 -0.92 -18.67
N PHE A 100 -6.53 -2.03 -17.95
CA PHE A 100 -6.82 -2.04 -16.51
C PHE A 100 -5.59 -2.47 -15.74
N VAL A 101 -5.03 -1.53 -14.97
CA VAL A 101 -3.79 -1.72 -14.22
C VAL A 101 -4.11 -1.81 -12.74
N ILE A 102 -3.71 -2.91 -12.09
CA ILE A 102 -3.92 -3.12 -10.67
C ILE A 102 -2.56 -3.16 -9.98
N GLY A 103 -2.36 -2.28 -9.00
CA GLY A 103 -1.09 -2.27 -8.28
C GLY A 103 -0.82 -1.04 -7.45
N GLY A 104 0.42 -0.93 -6.97
CA GLY A 104 0.86 0.14 -6.10
C GLY A 104 1.36 1.37 -6.84
N PHE A 105 2.37 2.02 -6.25
CA PHE A 105 2.96 3.23 -6.80
C PHE A 105 3.62 2.99 -8.18
N GLU A 106 4.12 1.80 -8.43
CA GLU A 106 4.65 1.40 -9.73
C GLU A 106 3.55 1.37 -10.81
N ALA A 107 2.33 0.93 -10.48
CA ALA A 107 1.19 0.97 -11.40
C ALA A 107 0.79 2.41 -11.76
N PHE A 108 0.76 3.29 -10.77
CA PHE A 108 0.54 4.72 -10.97
C PHE A 108 1.60 5.32 -11.90
N THR A 109 2.88 5.04 -11.63
CA THR A 109 4.00 5.53 -12.43
C THR A 109 3.94 4.99 -13.88
N ALA A 110 3.61 3.71 -14.03
CA ALA A 110 3.52 3.07 -15.34
C ALA A 110 2.46 3.74 -16.24
N VAL A 111 1.25 3.96 -15.72
CA VAL A 111 0.19 4.63 -16.52
C VAL A 111 0.54 6.08 -16.78
N SER A 112 1.20 6.78 -15.86
CA SER A 112 1.72 8.13 -16.09
C SER A 112 2.71 8.17 -17.26
N GLN A 113 3.65 7.20 -17.31
CA GLN A 113 4.63 7.08 -18.41
C GLN A 113 3.96 6.76 -19.75
N LEU A 114 3.01 5.81 -19.77
CA LEU A 114 2.27 5.46 -20.98
C LEU A 114 1.46 6.66 -21.51
N ARG A 115 0.83 7.43 -20.58
CA ARG A 115 0.11 8.66 -20.94
C ARG A 115 1.04 9.69 -21.58
N GLN A 116 2.20 9.94 -21.00
CA GLN A 116 3.19 10.87 -21.56
C GLN A 116 3.71 10.40 -22.93
N ALA A 117 3.82 9.10 -23.13
CA ALA A 117 4.30 8.51 -24.37
C ALA A 117 3.26 8.50 -25.51
N ARG A 118 2.00 8.93 -25.28
CA ARG A 118 0.93 9.02 -26.29
C ARG A 118 1.28 9.89 -27.49
N GLU A 119 2.06 10.94 -27.28
CA GLU A 119 2.52 11.82 -28.35
C GLU A 119 3.40 11.07 -29.36
N LYS A 120 4.21 10.16 -28.88
CA LYS A 120 5.16 9.38 -29.69
C LYS A 120 4.57 8.06 -30.22
N TYR A 121 3.68 7.42 -29.46
CA TYR A 121 3.15 6.09 -29.77
C TYR A 121 1.63 6.09 -29.78
N ALA A 122 1.04 5.97 -30.95
CA ALA A 122 -0.42 5.93 -31.12
C ALA A 122 -1.08 4.75 -30.41
N ALA A 123 -0.35 3.64 -30.22
CA ALA A 123 -0.83 2.45 -29.50
C ALA A 123 -1.24 2.73 -28.03
N PHE A 124 -0.75 3.80 -27.42
CA PHE A 124 -1.11 4.19 -26.05
C PHE A 124 -2.30 5.18 -26.00
N LYS A 125 -2.85 5.60 -27.14
CA LYS A 125 -4.06 6.45 -27.19
C LYS A 125 -5.34 5.64 -26.91
N ILE A 126 -5.31 4.85 -25.83
CA ILE A 126 -6.41 4.04 -25.32
C ILE A 126 -6.76 4.49 -23.89
N PRO A 127 -7.98 4.24 -23.39
CA PRO A 127 -8.30 4.52 -22.01
C PRO A 127 -7.53 3.54 -21.06
N MET A 128 -7.01 4.09 -20.00
CA MET A 128 -6.21 3.38 -19.00
C MET A 128 -6.67 3.77 -17.60
N VAL A 129 -6.89 2.80 -16.72
CA VAL A 129 -7.28 3.09 -15.34
C VAL A 129 -6.41 2.29 -14.36
N VAL A 130 -5.98 2.97 -13.30
CA VAL A 130 -5.24 2.36 -12.18
C VAL A 130 -6.20 2.08 -11.04
N LEU A 131 -6.23 0.82 -10.57
CA LEU A 131 -6.85 0.44 -9.32
C LEU A 131 -5.76 0.25 -8.26
N PRO A 132 -5.69 1.12 -7.25
CA PRO A 132 -4.67 1.06 -6.21
C PRO A 132 -4.74 -0.23 -5.40
N ALA A 133 -3.63 -0.98 -5.38
CA ALA A 133 -3.48 -2.22 -4.62
C ALA A 133 -2.05 -2.29 -4.04
N THR A 134 -1.91 -1.98 -2.76
CA THR A 134 -0.63 -1.98 -2.04
C THR A 134 -0.86 -1.86 -0.54
N ILE A 135 -0.03 -2.51 0.26
CA ILE A 135 -0.04 -2.35 1.72
C ILE A 135 0.49 -0.98 2.16
N SER A 136 1.30 -0.31 1.32
CA SER A 136 1.89 1.01 1.66
C SER A 136 0.87 2.15 1.68
N ASN A 137 -0.28 1.97 1.04
CA ASN A 137 -1.34 2.98 0.91
C ASN A 137 -0.84 4.36 0.42
N ASN A 138 0.15 4.36 -0.47
CA ASN A 138 0.88 5.54 -0.92
C ASN A 138 0.57 5.95 -2.37
N VAL A 139 -0.48 5.40 -2.97
CA VAL A 139 -0.92 5.79 -4.31
C VAL A 139 -1.74 7.09 -4.20
N PRO A 140 -1.37 8.15 -4.94
CA PRO A 140 -2.14 9.40 -4.93
C PRO A 140 -3.59 9.21 -5.39
N GLY A 141 -4.50 10.03 -4.86
CA GLY A 141 -5.91 10.04 -5.29
C GLY A 141 -6.81 9.06 -4.53
N THR A 142 -6.28 8.33 -3.57
CA THR A 142 -7.09 7.44 -2.72
C THR A 142 -6.64 7.47 -1.27
N GLU A 143 -7.59 7.40 -0.34
CA GLU A 143 -7.31 7.23 1.10
C GLU A 143 -7.03 5.76 1.45
N TYR A 144 -7.52 4.82 0.64
CA TYR A 144 -7.39 3.38 0.89
C TYR A 144 -7.04 2.62 -0.39
N SER A 145 -5.98 1.83 -0.32
CA SER A 145 -5.59 0.89 -1.36
C SER A 145 -6.04 -0.53 -1.00
N LEU A 146 -6.31 -1.37 -2.00
CA LEU A 146 -6.55 -2.79 -1.78
C LEU A 146 -5.34 -3.45 -1.11
N GLY A 147 -5.59 -4.39 -0.23
CA GLY A 147 -4.57 -5.12 0.51
C GLY A 147 -4.14 -4.47 1.82
N SER A 148 -4.43 -3.20 2.04
CA SER A 148 -4.08 -2.51 3.29
C SER A 148 -4.89 -3.04 4.48
N ASP A 149 -6.17 -3.33 4.31
CA ASP A 149 -7.02 -3.90 5.36
C ASP A 149 -6.63 -5.35 5.68
N THR A 150 -6.33 -6.16 4.66
CA THR A 150 -5.83 -7.54 4.84
C THR A 150 -4.52 -7.56 5.61
N CYS A 151 -3.58 -6.69 5.23
CA CYS A 151 -2.31 -6.52 5.90
C CYS A 151 -2.49 -6.13 7.37
N LEU A 152 -3.39 -5.18 7.62
CA LEU A 152 -3.65 -4.65 8.94
C LEU A 152 -4.22 -5.73 9.87
N ASN A 153 -5.22 -6.51 9.41
CA ASN A 153 -5.79 -7.61 10.19
C ASN A 153 -4.70 -8.61 10.59
N THR A 154 -3.86 -9.04 9.65
CA THR A 154 -2.78 -10.00 9.92
C THR A 154 -1.74 -9.45 10.90
N LEU A 155 -1.39 -8.17 10.78
CA LEU A 155 -0.44 -7.54 11.69
C LEU A 155 -1.02 -7.39 13.10
N ILE A 156 -2.30 -7.07 13.23
CA ILE A 156 -2.99 -6.99 14.52
C ILE A 156 -3.00 -8.34 15.19
N ASP A 157 -3.38 -9.42 14.48
CA ASP A 157 -3.36 -10.79 15.00
C ASP A 157 -1.95 -11.18 15.49
N PHE A 158 -0.92 -10.81 14.74
CA PHE A 158 0.47 -11.03 15.15
C PHE A 158 0.84 -10.25 16.41
N CYS A 159 0.45 -8.98 16.50
CA CYS A 159 0.70 -8.13 17.67
C CYS A 159 -0.01 -8.67 18.92
N ASP A 160 -1.26 -9.10 18.77
CA ASP A 160 -2.05 -9.63 19.88
C ASP A 160 -1.49 -10.98 20.35
N ALA A 161 -1.04 -11.85 19.45
CA ALA A 161 -0.37 -13.09 19.80
C ALA A 161 0.94 -12.84 20.57
N ILE A 162 1.75 -11.86 20.15
CA ILE A 162 2.99 -11.50 20.85
C ILE A 162 2.69 -10.83 22.20
N ARG A 163 1.64 -10.02 22.28
CA ARG A 163 1.24 -9.35 23.51
C ARG A 163 1.01 -10.31 24.67
N GLN A 164 0.49 -11.51 24.40
CA GLN A 164 0.34 -12.54 25.43
C GLN A 164 1.68 -12.89 26.10
N SER A 165 2.77 -12.98 25.31
CA SER A 165 4.11 -13.21 25.86
C SER A 165 4.62 -12.03 26.69
N ALA A 166 4.34 -10.80 26.26
CA ALA A 166 4.70 -9.60 27.02
C ALA A 166 3.93 -9.50 28.33
N SER A 167 2.62 -9.76 28.32
CA SER A 167 1.77 -9.69 29.53
C SER A 167 2.07 -10.82 30.51
N SER A 168 2.37 -12.02 30.03
CA SER A 168 2.75 -13.16 30.88
C SER A 168 4.10 -12.95 31.59
N SER A 169 5.06 -12.32 30.91
CA SER A 169 6.37 -11.97 31.48
C SER A 169 6.34 -10.72 32.36
N ARG A 170 5.25 -9.95 32.32
CA ARG A 170 4.92 -8.73 33.08
C ARG A 170 5.83 -7.52 32.90
N ARG A 171 7.06 -7.70 32.49
CA ARG A 171 8.06 -6.61 32.31
C ARG A 171 8.77 -6.78 30.99
N ARG A 172 7.99 -6.75 29.88
CA ARG A 172 8.55 -6.91 28.53
C ARG A 172 7.93 -5.91 27.56
N VAL A 173 8.81 -5.37 26.73
CA VAL A 173 8.46 -4.52 25.58
C VAL A 173 8.81 -5.30 24.31
N PHE A 174 7.92 -5.34 23.34
CA PHE A 174 8.24 -5.81 21.99
C PHE A 174 8.36 -4.63 21.04
N VAL A 175 9.47 -4.58 20.30
CA VAL A 175 9.65 -3.70 19.15
C VAL A 175 9.34 -4.53 17.92
N ILE A 176 8.21 -4.24 17.27
CA ILE A 176 7.70 -5.00 16.14
C ILE A 176 7.96 -4.22 14.87
N GLU A 177 8.67 -4.83 13.91
CA GLU A 177 8.83 -4.26 12.59
C GLU A 177 7.54 -4.35 11.79
N THR A 178 7.20 -3.29 11.08
CA THR A 178 6.08 -3.28 10.14
C THR A 178 6.59 -3.00 8.74
N GLN A 179 6.12 -3.74 7.76
CA GLN A 179 6.30 -3.38 6.37
C GLN A 179 5.36 -2.22 6.00
N GLY A 180 5.65 -1.53 4.91
CA GLY A 180 4.89 -0.37 4.43
C GLY A 180 5.76 0.53 3.54
N GLY A 181 7.01 0.14 3.31
CA GLY A 181 7.97 0.93 2.54
C GLY A 181 8.15 2.32 3.18
N ASN A 182 8.12 3.36 2.36
CA ASN A 182 8.30 4.74 2.82
C ASN A 182 7.01 5.39 3.37
N SER A 183 5.98 4.61 3.70
CA SER A 183 4.72 5.08 4.27
C SER A 183 4.51 4.57 5.68
N GLY A 184 4.20 5.45 6.60
CA GLY A 184 3.87 5.13 7.99
C GLY A 184 2.45 4.63 8.21
N TYR A 185 1.62 4.57 7.16
CA TYR A 185 0.20 4.23 7.26
C TYR A 185 -0.07 2.95 8.07
N ILE A 186 0.55 1.82 7.69
CA ILE A 186 0.34 0.54 8.38
C ILE A 186 0.84 0.59 9.84
N ALA A 187 2.02 1.17 10.07
CA ALA A 187 2.56 1.27 11.43
C ALA A 187 1.64 2.08 12.34
N THR A 188 1.12 3.21 11.84
CA THR A 188 0.26 4.11 12.60
C THR A 188 -1.12 3.50 12.87
N THR A 189 -1.77 2.97 11.82
CA THR A 189 -3.12 2.38 11.96
C THR A 189 -3.10 1.11 12.82
N ALA A 190 -2.08 0.27 12.66
CA ALA A 190 -1.87 -0.87 13.56
C ALA A 190 -1.57 -0.41 14.98
N GLY A 191 -0.71 0.61 15.15
CA GLY A 191 -0.38 1.19 16.45
C GLY A 191 -1.60 1.68 17.21
N LEU A 192 -2.49 2.38 16.51
CA LEU A 192 -3.76 2.82 17.08
C LEU A 192 -4.64 1.63 17.48
N SER A 193 -4.76 0.62 16.60
CA SER A 193 -5.63 -0.53 16.81
C SER A 193 -5.18 -1.41 17.98
N VAL A 194 -3.86 -1.62 18.14
CA VAL A 194 -3.31 -2.45 19.21
C VAL A 194 -2.98 -1.67 20.47
N GLY A 195 -3.21 -0.36 20.52
CA GLY A 195 -2.79 0.47 21.64
C GLY A 195 -1.28 0.41 21.87
N ALA A 196 -0.50 0.70 20.84
CA ALA A 196 0.95 0.74 20.92
C ALA A 196 1.43 1.86 21.85
N THR A 197 2.56 1.63 22.51
CA THR A 197 3.18 2.64 23.39
C THR A 197 3.84 3.75 22.56
N ALA A 198 4.43 3.39 21.41
CA ALA A 198 5.03 4.33 20.46
C ALA A 198 4.95 3.74 19.06
N VAL A 199 4.98 4.63 18.05
CA VAL A 199 5.03 4.27 16.64
C VAL A 199 6.13 5.09 15.97
N TYR A 200 7.05 4.42 15.28
CA TYR A 200 8.11 5.06 14.49
C TYR A 200 7.83 4.90 13.01
N ILE A 201 7.71 6.02 12.31
CA ILE A 201 7.33 6.10 10.90
C ILE A 201 8.41 6.79 10.05
N PRO A 202 8.46 6.52 8.74
CA PRO A 202 9.46 7.12 7.86
C PRO A 202 9.34 8.64 7.72
N GLU A 203 8.14 9.18 7.88
CA GLU A 203 7.84 10.60 7.77
C GLU A 203 8.59 11.44 8.79
N GLU A 204 8.75 10.92 10.00
CA GLU A 204 9.45 11.60 11.11
C GLU A 204 10.87 11.07 11.32
N GLY A 205 11.08 9.80 10.96
CA GLY A 205 12.34 9.11 11.25
C GLY A 205 12.49 8.73 12.72
N ILE A 206 13.70 8.29 13.08
CA ILE A 206 14.08 8.00 14.47
C ILE A 206 15.36 8.76 14.77
N ASN A 207 15.38 9.50 15.87
CA ASN A 207 16.57 10.14 16.38
C ASN A 207 16.80 9.78 17.85
N ILE A 208 18.02 10.06 18.36
CA ILE A 208 18.41 9.65 19.70
C ILE A 208 17.60 10.35 20.79
N LYS A 209 17.21 11.62 20.59
CA LYS A 209 16.40 12.38 21.55
C LYS A 209 15.03 11.75 21.74
N THR A 210 14.35 11.44 20.62
CA THR A 210 13.04 10.77 20.65
C THR A 210 13.14 9.40 21.34
N LEU A 211 14.18 8.62 21.01
CA LEU A 211 14.37 7.30 21.61
C LEU A 211 14.66 7.40 23.12
N SER A 212 15.50 8.34 23.55
CA SER A 212 15.78 8.57 24.98
C SER A 212 14.52 8.94 25.74
N ARG A 213 13.70 9.86 25.22
CA ARG A 213 12.43 10.24 25.83
C ARG A 213 11.48 9.03 25.98
N ASP A 214 11.39 8.19 24.96
CA ASP A 214 10.52 7.02 24.97
C ASP A 214 11.02 5.96 25.97
N ILE A 215 12.32 5.83 26.13
CA ILE A 215 12.92 4.97 27.16
C ILE A 215 12.63 5.48 28.57
N GLU A 216 12.77 6.78 28.81
CA GLU A 216 12.40 7.39 30.09
C GLU A 216 10.93 7.20 30.42
N PHE A 217 10.05 7.39 29.44
CA PHE A 217 8.62 7.11 29.57
C PHE A 217 8.35 5.64 29.94
N LEU A 218 9.03 4.70 29.30
CA LEU A 218 8.93 3.28 29.63
C LEU A 218 9.39 3.01 31.07
N ARG A 219 10.54 3.57 31.47
CA ARG A 219 11.08 3.43 32.84
C ARG A 219 10.10 3.96 33.88
N ASP A 220 9.54 5.15 33.68
CA ASP A 220 8.53 5.75 34.53
C ASP A 220 7.27 4.88 34.61
N SER A 221 6.75 4.45 33.46
CA SER A 221 5.58 3.57 33.37
C SER A 221 5.76 2.27 34.17
N PHE A 222 6.91 1.59 33.99
CA PHE A 222 7.17 0.35 34.75
C PHE A 222 7.48 0.57 36.22
N THR A 223 7.95 1.76 36.60
CA THR A 223 8.17 2.12 38.02
C THR A 223 6.84 2.41 38.73
N LYS A 224 5.92 3.09 38.06
CA LYS A 224 4.59 3.40 38.58
C LYS A 224 3.64 2.20 38.57
N ASP A 225 3.96 1.17 37.75
CA ASP A 225 3.14 -0.04 37.69
C ASP A 225 3.33 -0.89 38.93
N ARG A 226 2.33 -0.90 39.80
CA ARG A 226 2.27 -1.72 41.03
C ARG A 226 1.85 -3.18 40.74
N GLY A 227 2.04 -3.68 39.54
CA GLY A 227 1.65 -5.03 39.10
C GLY A 227 0.17 -5.16 38.74
N VAL A 228 -0.55 -4.04 38.62
CA VAL A 228 -1.95 -3.99 38.18
C VAL A 228 -2.06 -4.01 36.67
N ASN A 229 -1.15 -3.32 35.98
CA ASN A 229 -1.14 -3.28 34.51
C ASN A 229 -0.45 -4.54 33.98
N ARG A 230 -1.28 -5.44 33.46
CA ARG A 230 -0.83 -6.69 32.83
C ARG A 230 -0.67 -6.55 31.31
N ALA A 231 -0.97 -5.38 30.74
CA ALA A 231 -0.84 -5.16 29.31
C ALA A 231 0.65 -5.13 28.91
N GLY A 232 1.06 -6.08 28.08
CA GLY A 232 2.37 -6.07 27.48
C GLY A 232 2.54 -4.83 26.60
N LYS A 233 3.69 -4.17 26.68
CA LYS A 233 3.98 -2.96 25.90
C LYS A 233 4.49 -3.33 24.50
N ILE A 234 3.96 -2.66 23.50
CA ILE A 234 4.31 -2.83 22.09
C ILE A 234 4.75 -1.48 21.54
N ILE A 235 5.84 -1.49 20.79
CA ILE A 235 6.31 -0.40 19.94
C ILE A 235 6.27 -0.91 18.51
N LEU A 236 5.63 -0.18 17.61
CA LEU A 236 5.66 -0.47 16.18
C LEU A 236 6.71 0.41 15.50
N ARG A 237 7.49 -0.20 14.63
CA ARG A 237 8.51 0.49 13.85
C ARG A 237 8.39 0.12 12.38
N ASN A 238 8.10 1.10 11.53
CA ASN A 238 8.14 0.87 10.09
C ASN A 238 9.58 0.54 9.62
N GLU A 239 9.72 -0.40 8.70
CA GLU A 239 10.99 -0.88 8.15
C GLU A 239 11.91 0.24 7.61
N CYS A 240 11.32 1.34 7.09
CA CYS A 240 12.03 2.49 6.53
C CYS A 240 12.12 3.68 7.48
N ALA A 241 11.67 3.57 8.73
CA ALA A 241 11.70 4.69 9.69
C ALA A 241 13.14 5.17 9.98
N SER A 242 14.12 4.29 9.93
CA SER A 242 15.54 4.64 10.03
C SER A 242 16.43 3.54 9.46
N LYS A 243 17.49 3.93 8.78
CA LYS A 243 18.54 2.99 8.32
C LYS A 243 19.48 2.59 9.46
N THR A 244 19.72 3.48 10.41
CA THR A 244 20.64 3.28 11.54
C THR A 244 19.95 2.60 12.72
N TYR A 245 18.80 3.13 13.11
CA TYR A 245 18.00 2.57 14.21
C TYR A 245 17.09 1.47 13.68
N THR A 246 17.69 0.30 13.36
CA THR A 246 16.94 -0.89 12.94
C THR A 246 16.08 -1.42 14.08
N THR A 247 15.15 -2.31 13.79
CA THR A 247 14.26 -2.90 14.81
C THR A 247 15.06 -3.58 15.92
N GLN A 248 16.11 -4.30 15.55
CA GLN A 248 16.99 -4.96 16.53
C GLN A 248 17.78 -3.93 17.35
N VAL A 249 18.37 -2.91 16.70
CA VAL A 249 19.13 -1.86 17.40
C VAL A 249 18.24 -1.10 18.40
N VAL A 250 17.02 -0.75 18.01
CA VAL A 250 16.06 -0.10 18.92
C VAL A 250 15.73 -1.00 20.10
N ALA A 251 15.47 -2.29 19.88
CA ALA A 251 15.18 -3.24 20.95
C ALA A 251 16.39 -3.41 21.91
N ASP A 252 17.60 -3.48 21.37
CA ASP A 252 18.83 -3.64 22.18
C ASP A 252 19.11 -2.39 23.02
N ILE A 253 18.98 -1.18 22.45
CA ILE A 253 19.12 0.07 23.21
C ILE A 253 18.09 0.14 24.32
N ILE A 254 16.82 -0.14 24.03
CA ILE A 254 15.75 -0.15 25.07
C ILE A 254 16.08 -1.17 26.18
N LYS A 255 16.61 -2.33 25.83
CA LYS A 255 17.00 -3.37 26.80
C LYS A 255 18.14 -2.92 27.70
N GLU A 256 19.22 -2.38 27.14
CA GLU A 256 20.39 -1.92 27.91
C GLU A 256 20.01 -0.74 28.81
N GLU A 257 19.28 0.22 28.29
CA GLU A 257 18.83 1.39 29.02
C GLU A 257 17.71 1.10 30.05
N ALA A 258 17.06 -0.07 29.97
CA ALA A 258 16.09 -0.49 30.97
C ALA A 258 16.73 -0.73 32.35
N CYS A 259 18.06 -0.91 32.42
CA CYS A 259 18.81 -1.16 33.65
C CYS A 259 18.18 -2.29 34.53
N GLY A 260 17.75 -3.39 33.90
CA GLY A 260 17.13 -4.54 34.55
C GLY A 260 15.69 -4.35 35.00
N ARG A 261 15.07 -3.21 34.76
CA ARG A 261 13.66 -2.96 35.14
C ARG A 261 12.65 -3.70 34.28
N PHE A 262 12.98 -3.89 33.01
CA PHE A 262 12.18 -4.62 32.02
C PHE A 262 13.07 -5.16 30.90
N GLU A 263 12.54 -6.11 30.13
CA GLU A 263 13.20 -6.67 28.94
C GLU A 263 12.64 -6.03 27.67
N SER A 264 13.45 -5.96 26.62
CA SER A 264 13.02 -5.61 25.28
C SER A 264 13.43 -6.70 24.28
N ARG A 265 12.58 -6.94 23.30
CA ARG A 265 12.81 -7.89 22.21
C ARG A 265 12.29 -7.36 20.88
N ALA A 266 13.03 -7.63 19.81
CA ALA A 266 12.57 -7.40 18.46
C ALA A 266 11.68 -8.55 17.98
N ALA A 267 10.71 -8.22 17.10
CA ALA A 267 9.90 -9.20 16.39
C ALA A 267 9.66 -8.69 14.97
N VAL A 268 9.82 -9.57 13.97
CA VAL A 268 9.73 -9.20 12.56
C VAL A 268 8.79 -10.20 11.85
N PRO A 269 7.53 -9.82 11.56
CA PRO A 269 6.60 -10.68 10.83
C PRO A 269 7.00 -10.86 9.37
N GLY A 270 7.74 -9.91 8.78
CA GLY A 270 8.18 -9.97 7.39
C GLY A 270 7.01 -10.07 6.41
N HIS A 271 7.15 -10.86 5.35
CA HIS A 271 6.13 -11.03 4.31
C HIS A 271 4.83 -11.70 4.79
N PHE A 272 4.82 -12.31 5.97
CA PHE A 272 3.59 -12.79 6.61
C PHE A 272 2.54 -11.68 6.74
N GLN A 273 3.00 -10.44 6.91
CA GLN A 273 2.16 -9.25 6.99
C GLN A 273 1.30 -9.00 5.73
N GLN A 274 1.65 -9.56 4.56
CA GLN A 274 0.82 -9.44 3.36
C GLN A 274 -0.53 -10.17 3.48
N GLY A 275 -0.68 -11.11 4.42
CA GLY A 275 -1.94 -11.59 4.93
C GLY A 275 -2.57 -12.79 4.22
N GLY A 276 -2.06 -13.25 3.10
CA GLY A 276 -2.58 -14.42 2.39
C GLY A 276 -4.02 -14.23 1.90
N LYS A 277 -5.01 -14.70 2.64
CA LYS A 277 -6.43 -14.58 2.25
C LYS A 277 -6.94 -13.15 2.43
N PRO A 278 -7.50 -12.51 1.38
CA PRO A 278 -8.01 -11.15 1.49
C PRO A 278 -9.16 -11.04 2.49
N SER A 279 -9.15 -9.95 3.27
CA SER A 279 -10.21 -9.61 4.20
C SER A 279 -11.54 -9.39 3.47
N PRO A 280 -12.70 -9.52 4.14
CA PRO A 280 -14.00 -9.20 3.54
C PRO A 280 -14.04 -7.77 2.97
N MET A 281 -13.41 -6.81 3.64
CA MET A 281 -13.40 -5.41 3.19
C MET A 281 -12.62 -5.25 1.89
N ASP A 282 -11.43 -5.84 1.78
CA ASP A 282 -10.63 -5.80 0.54
C ASP A 282 -11.34 -6.52 -0.61
N ARG A 283 -12.02 -7.65 -0.34
CA ARG A 283 -12.83 -8.33 -1.37
C ARG A 283 -13.96 -7.45 -1.87
N ILE A 284 -14.76 -6.86 -0.98
CA ILE A 284 -15.90 -6.01 -1.35
C ILE A 284 -15.42 -4.78 -2.13
N ARG A 285 -14.35 -4.11 -1.66
CA ARG A 285 -13.77 -2.96 -2.34
C ARG A 285 -13.23 -3.35 -3.71
N ALA A 286 -12.51 -4.46 -3.83
CA ALA A 286 -11.97 -4.97 -5.09
C ALA A 286 -13.08 -5.16 -6.13
N LEU A 287 -14.16 -5.86 -5.78
CA LEU A 287 -15.29 -6.11 -6.68
C LEU A 287 -15.96 -4.80 -7.12
N ARG A 288 -16.29 -3.93 -6.17
CA ARG A 288 -16.99 -2.66 -6.46
C ARG A 288 -16.16 -1.72 -7.32
N MET A 289 -14.87 -1.57 -7.00
CA MET A 289 -13.98 -0.66 -7.73
C MET A 289 -13.67 -1.21 -9.12
N ALA A 290 -13.44 -2.52 -9.26
CA ALA A 290 -13.21 -3.13 -10.57
C ALA A 290 -14.39 -2.95 -11.53
N ILE A 291 -15.63 -3.16 -11.08
CA ILE A 291 -16.82 -2.93 -11.91
C ILE A 291 -16.91 -1.45 -12.32
N LYS A 292 -16.62 -0.50 -11.43
CA LYS A 292 -16.59 0.93 -11.78
C LYS A 292 -15.49 1.26 -12.79
N CYS A 293 -14.32 0.63 -12.68
CA CYS A 293 -13.25 0.76 -13.67
C CYS A 293 -13.70 0.25 -15.04
N MET A 294 -14.35 -0.91 -15.09
CA MET A 294 -14.85 -1.47 -16.34
C MET A 294 -15.90 -0.58 -17.00
N LEU A 295 -16.88 -0.08 -16.22
CA LEU A 295 -17.87 0.90 -16.70
C LEU A 295 -17.21 2.18 -17.24
N HIS A 296 -16.18 2.67 -16.56
CA HIS A 296 -15.42 3.84 -16.99
C HIS A 296 -14.71 3.58 -18.33
N LEU A 297 -14.02 2.46 -18.47
CA LEU A 297 -13.33 2.07 -19.70
C LEU A 297 -14.32 1.83 -20.85
N GLU A 298 -15.46 1.19 -20.59
CA GLU A 298 -16.52 0.96 -21.60
C GLU A 298 -17.10 2.27 -22.15
N GLY A 299 -17.12 3.33 -21.35
CA GLY A 299 -17.56 4.67 -21.77
C GLY A 299 -16.74 5.30 -22.90
N TYR A 300 -15.58 4.71 -23.22
CA TYR A 300 -14.73 5.13 -24.35
C TYR A 300 -14.97 4.31 -25.61
N THR A 301 -15.88 3.33 -25.59
CA THR A 301 -16.19 2.53 -26.78
C THR A 301 -16.69 3.40 -27.92
N GLY A 302 -16.07 3.28 -29.09
CA GLY A 302 -16.43 4.04 -30.30
C GLY A 302 -15.83 5.44 -30.39
N LYS A 303 -15.11 5.93 -29.37
CA LYS A 303 -14.33 7.18 -29.46
C LYS A 303 -13.07 6.96 -30.29
N SER A 304 -12.66 7.98 -31.02
CA SER A 304 -11.39 7.97 -31.77
C SER A 304 -10.19 8.05 -30.81
N ALA A 305 -9.03 7.63 -31.27
CA ALA A 305 -7.78 7.69 -30.50
C ALA A 305 -7.43 9.13 -30.06
N ASP A 306 -7.74 10.12 -30.86
CA ASP A 306 -7.46 11.52 -30.55
C ASP A 306 -8.47 12.09 -29.53
N GLU A 307 -9.74 11.72 -29.61
CA GLU A 307 -10.73 12.06 -28.57
C GLU A 307 -10.35 11.45 -27.23
N ILE A 308 -9.89 10.19 -27.22
CA ILE A 308 -9.41 9.52 -26.00
C ILE A 308 -8.18 10.24 -25.44
N ALA A 309 -7.22 10.59 -26.30
CA ALA A 309 -5.99 11.26 -25.87
C ALA A 309 -6.26 12.67 -25.31
N ALA A 310 -7.27 13.37 -25.82
CA ALA A 310 -7.67 14.70 -25.36
C ALA A 310 -8.44 14.68 -24.01
N ASP A 311 -9.10 13.57 -23.69
CA ASP A 311 -9.84 13.43 -22.43
C ASP A 311 -8.87 13.11 -21.27
N GLN A 312 -8.80 14.00 -20.29
CA GLN A 312 -7.93 13.84 -19.13
C GLN A 312 -8.26 12.59 -18.31
N LEU A 313 -9.53 12.21 -18.20
CA LEU A 313 -9.99 11.03 -17.48
C LEU A 313 -9.70 9.71 -18.21
N SER A 314 -9.27 9.76 -19.46
CA SER A 314 -8.83 8.58 -20.21
C SER A 314 -7.58 7.91 -19.61
N SER A 315 -6.86 8.60 -18.73
CA SER A 315 -5.79 8.03 -17.89
C SER A 315 -6.04 8.49 -16.46
N SER A 316 -6.56 7.59 -15.65
CA SER A 316 -7.03 7.96 -14.31
C SER A 316 -6.71 6.92 -13.25
N VAL A 317 -6.76 7.37 -11.99
CA VAL A 317 -6.75 6.52 -10.80
C VAL A 317 -8.16 6.50 -10.22
N ILE A 318 -8.68 5.31 -9.96
CA ILE A 318 -9.87 5.17 -9.14
C ILE A 318 -9.49 5.25 -7.67
N GLY A 319 -10.18 6.06 -6.89
CA GLY A 319 -9.87 6.28 -5.48
C GLY A 319 -11.10 6.35 -4.60
N ILE A 320 -10.89 6.17 -3.31
CA ILE A 320 -11.88 6.39 -2.26
C ILE A 320 -11.48 7.67 -1.54
N LYS A 321 -12.41 8.63 -1.46
CA LYS A 321 -12.30 9.83 -0.62
C LYS A 321 -13.55 9.93 0.25
N GLY A 322 -13.39 9.72 1.55
CA GLY A 322 -14.51 9.55 2.47
C GLY A 322 -15.44 8.41 2.05
N SER A 323 -16.69 8.70 1.74
CA SER A 323 -17.69 7.73 1.27
C SER A 323 -17.78 7.58 -0.26
N GLN A 324 -17.08 8.44 -1.00
CA GLN A 324 -17.18 8.52 -2.46
C GLN A 324 -16.08 7.72 -3.17
N ILE A 325 -16.45 7.15 -4.31
CA ILE A 325 -15.50 6.55 -5.26
C ILE A 325 -15.42 7.49 -6.45
N LEU A 326 -14.21 8.00 -6.71
CA LEU A 326 -13.93 9.02 -7.71
C LEU A 326 -12.83 8.55 -8.66
N PHE A 327 -12.83 9.10 -9.88
CA PHE A 327 -11.73 8.99 -10.82
C PHE A 327 -10.95 10.31 -10.82
N SER A 328 -9.65 10.23 -10.57
CA SER A 328 -8.74 11.37 -10.62
C SER A 328 -7.84 11.22 -11.84
N PRO A 329 -7.75 12.24 -12.73
CA PRO A 329 -6.89 12.16 -13.90
C PRO A 329 -5.41 12.09 -13.50
N LEU A 330 -4.61 11.42 -14.34
CA LEU A 330 -3.15 11.40 -14.21
C LEU A 330 -2.57 12.51 -15.05
N GLY A 331 -1.88 13.47 -14.42
CA GLY A 331 -1.27 14.61 -15.10
C GLY A 331 -2.26 15.62 -15.69
N GLY A 332 -1.73 16.70 -16.29
CA GLY A 332 -2.52 17.85 -16.74
C GLY A 332 -2.67 18.90 -15.62
N GLU A 333 -3.43 19.98 -15.90
CA GLU A 333 -3.56 21.11 -14.94
C GLU A 333 -4.26 20.74 -13.63
N THR A 334 -5.14 19.74 -13.66
CA THR A 334 -5.95 19.31 -12.51
C THR A 334 -5.67 17.88 -12.06
N GLY A 335 -4.71 17.21 -12.71
CA GLY A 335 -4.44 15.81 -12.48
C GLY A 335 -3.46 15.54 -11.34
N LEU A 336 -3.42 14.27 -10.93
CA LEU A 336 -2.44 13.78 -9.98
C LEU A 336 -1.05 13.77 -10.62
N GLU A 337 -0.16 14.60 -10.11
CA GLU A 337 1.21 14.72 -10.59
C GLU A 337 2.24 14.52 -9.48
N ALA A 338 3.52 14.50 -9.87
CA ALA A 338 4.64 14.47 -8.94
C ALA A 338 4.62 15.63 -7.93
N THR A 339 3.93 16.74 -8.23
CA THR A 339 3.75 17.85 -7.29
C THR A 339 2.90 17.50 -6.08
N GLU A 340 2.04 16.50 -6.18
CA GLU A 340 1.22 16.00 -5.08
C GLU A 340 1.86 14.82 -4.34
N THR A 341 3.03 14.37 -4.80
CA THR A 341 3.77 13.27 -4.21
C THR A 341 5.21 13.65 -3.97
N ASP A 342 5.79 13.13 -2.89
CA ASP A 342 7.23 13.05 -2.76
C ASP A 342 7.74 11.83 -3.55
N TRP A 343 8.09 12.03 -4.81
CA TRP A 343 8.55 10.98 -5.71
C TRP A 343 9.76 10.20 -5.19
N LYS A 344 10.66 10.84 -4.44
CA LYS A 344 11.82 10.17 -3.86
C LYS A 344 11.41 9.21 -2.75
N ARG A 345 10.38 9.57 -2.01
CA ARG A 345 9.86 8.81 -0.88
C ARG A 345 8.62 8.01 -1.23
N ARG A 346 8.04 8.20 -2.43
CA ARG A 346 6.81 7.55 -2.89
C ARG A 346 5.65 7.75 -1.91
N ARG A 347 5.44 9.00 -1.48
CA ARG A 347 4.40 9.38 -0.53
C ARG A 347 3.51 10.48 -1.09
N PRO A 348 2.20 10.50 -0.76
CA PRO A 348 1.36 11.66 -0.97
C PRO A 348 1.89 12.87 -0.19
N LYS A 349 1.53 14.10 -0.59
CA LYS A 349 1.88 15.31 0.16
C LYS A 349 1.13 15.40 1.48
N THR A 350 -0.15 15.02 1.47
CA THR A 350 -1.04 15.04 2.64
C THR A 350 -1.17 13.63 3.19
N GLU A 351 -0.77 13.44 4.40
CA GLU A 351 -0.69 12.14 5.06
C GLU A 351 -1.60 12.15 6.29
N PHE A 352 -2.87 11.77 6.10
CA PHE A 352 -3.85 11.78 7.18
C PHE A 352 -3.50 10.88 8.38
N TRP A 353 -2.63 9.89 8.19
CA TRP A 353 -2.19 9.01 9.27
C TRP A 353 -1.23 9.68 10.27
N LEU A 354 -0.73 10.88 10.00
CA LEU A 354 0.02 11.68 10.99
C LEU A 354 -0.88 12.09 12.15
N GLU A 355 -2.11 12.53 11.87
CA GLU A 355 -3.12 12.84 12.90
C GLU A 355 -3.46 11.61 13.75
N LEU A 356 -3.51 10.42 13.11
CA LEU A 356 -3.73 9.16 13.83
C LEU A 356 -2.56 8.82 14.73
N LYS A 357 -1.32 9.18 14.36
CA LYS A 357 -0.14 8.98 15.20
C LYS A 357 -0.19 9.84 16.46
N ASP A 358 -0.61 11.08 16.35
CA ASP A 358 -0.82 11.95 17.51
C ASP A 358 -1.86 11.35 18.46
N THR A 359 -2.91 10.74 17.93
CA THR A 359 -3.89 10.00 18.72
C THR A 359 -3.25 8.81 19.46
N VAL A 360 -2.34 8.06 18.84
CA VAL A 360 -1.59 6.99 19.52
C VAL A 360 -0.80 7.55 20.70
N ASP A 361 -0.12 8.66 20.52
CA ASP A 361 0.69 9.29 21.54
C ASP A 361 -0.15 9.78 22.73
N ILE A 362 -1.33 10.33 22.47
CA ILE A 362 -2.31 10.73 23.50
C ILE A 362 -2.81 9.50 24.26
N LEU A 363 -3.27 8.46 23.58
CA LEU A 363 -3.85 7.27 24.21
C LEU A 363 -2.83 6.45 25.00
N SER A 364 -1.56 6.47 24.59
CA SER A 364 -0.48 5.81 25.32
C SER A 364 -0.05 6.59 26.58
N GLY A 365 -0.46 7.84 26.72
CA GLY A 365 0.00 8.77 27.77
C GLY A 365 1.36 9.41 27.46
N ARG A 366 1.96 9.13 26.31
CA ARG A 366 3.28 9.63 25.93
C ARG A 366 3.25 11.13 25.61
N ALA A 367 2.17 11.64 25.04
CA ALA A 367 2.01 13.06 24.70
C ALA A 367 2.07 14.00 25.90
N GLY A 368 1.63 13.53 27.08
CA GLY A 368 1.69 14.30 28.34
C GLY A 368 2.95 14.08 29.18
N PHE A 369 3.88 13.25 28.70
CA PHE A 369 5.13 12.97 29.39
C PHE A 369 6.19 14.01 29.08
N ALA A 370 6.38 14.95 30.00
CA ALA A 370 7.55 15.84 30.00
C ALA A 370 8.72 15.09 30.65
N GLY A 371 9.61 14.50 29.83
CA GLY A 371 10.87 13.95 30.35
C GLY A 371 11.73 15.02 31.02
N GLU A 372 12.84 14.64 31.66
CA GLU A 372 13.76 15.57 32.33
C GLU A 372 14.41 16.62 31.39
N THR A 373 14.11 16.58 30.08
CA THR A 373 14.57 17.57 29.11
C THR A 373 13.47 18.63 28.90
N GLU A 374 13.72 19.82 29.44
CA GLU A 374 12.83 21.01 29.41
C GLU A 374 12.40 21.53 28.00
N GLU A 375 12.72 20.87 26.91
CA GLU A 375 12.40 21.31 25.54
C GLU A 375 11.14 20.65 24.91
N GLY A 376 10.41 19.81 25.66
CA GLY A 376 9.27 19.05 25.10
C GLY A 376 7.90 19.75 25.13
N ALA A 377 7.77 20.91 25.73
CA ALA A 377 6.45 21.51 26.01
C ALA A 377 5.89 22.46 24.92
N SER A 378 6.60 22.70 23.81
CA SER A 378 6.20 23.76 22.88
C SER A 378 5.52 23.28 21.57
N TYR A 379 5.32 21.98 21.36
CA TYR A 379 4.75 21.47 20.10
C TYR A 379 3.21 21.44 20.05
N TYR A 380 2.51 21.61 21.17
CA TYR A 380 1.04 21.56 21.24
C TYR A 380 0.34 22.91 21.48
N GLN A 381 1.03 24.04 21.32
CA GLN A 381 0.44 25.38 21.50
C GLN A 381 0.55 26.28 20.26
N SER A 382 0.36 25.78 19.06
CA SER A 382 0.13 26.66 17.91
C SER A 382 -0.92 26.07 16.98
N GLU A 383 -2.13 26.60 17.17
CA GLU A 383 -3.29 26.72 16.26
C GLU A 383 -3.82 25.45 15.60
#